data_d744e094d84b8410b3f49dbf0205405b
#
_entry.id   d744e094d84b8410b3f49dbf0205405b
#
_cell.length_a   1.000
_cell.length_b   1.000
_cell.length_c   1.000
_cell.angle_alpha   90.00
_cell.angle_beta   90.00
_cell.angle_gamma   90.00
#
_symmetry.space_group_name_H-M   'P 1'
#
loop_
_entity.id
_entity.type
_entity.pdbx_description
1 polymer ?
#
loop_
_entity_poly.entity_id
_entity_poly.type
_entity_poly.pdbx_seq_one_letter_code
_entity_poly.pdbx_strand_id
1 'polypeptide(L)' 'MKTINAQVTDTNHRARGVMSIQVDFDKTGPSLVEHDGQTYCYTQKAGTNRKTGLEVREMATVDDARLWITLDGTQLWED' A
#
# COMPACT_ATOMS: atom_id res chain seq x y z
N MET A 1 12.66 -6.26 3.39
CA MET A 1 11.70 -5.18 3.17
C MET A 1 12.38 -3.90 2.71
N LYS A 2 11.71 -3.14 1.92
CA LYS A 2 12.16 -1.83 1.47
C LYS A 2 11.38 -0.73 2.16
N THR A 3 12.04 0.38 2.44
CA THR A 3 11.37 1.58 2.94
C THR A 3 11.04 2.48 1.75
N ILE A 4 9.79 2.80 1.58
CA ILE A 4 9.31 3.66 0.48
C ILE A 4 8.38 4.72 1.03
N ASN A 5 8.16 5.77 0.24
CA ASN A 5 7.16 6.79 0.52
C ASN A 5 5.91 6.48 -0.31
N ALA A 6 4.77 6.43 0.35
CA ALA A 6 3.51 6.13 -0.32
C ALA A 6 2.38 7.00 0.23
N GLN A 7 1.39 7.26 -0.59
CA GLN A 7 0.13 7.84 -0.15
C GLN A 7 -0.67 6.76 0.56
N VAL A 8 -1.10 7.05 1.79
CA VAL A 8 -1.81 6.09 2.63
C VAL A 8 -3.21 6.61 2.94
N THR A 9 -4.21 5.75 2.76
CA THR A 9 -5.59 6.00 3.20
C THR A 9 -5.94 4.93 4.22
N ASP A 10 -6.45 5.35 5.38
CA ASP A 10 -6.69 4.43 6.49
C ASP A 10 -8.04 3.71 6.39
N THR A 11 -8.34 2.89 7.39
CA THR A 11 -9.57 2.10 7.50
C THR A 11 -10.84 2.95 7.41
N ASN A 12 -10.77 4.21 7.83
CA ASN A 12 -11.90 5.13 7.80
C ASN A 12 -11.95 5.96 6.51
N HIS A 13 -11.19 5.56 5.49
CA HIS A 13 -11.07 6.27 4.21
C HIS A 13 -10.54 7.69 4.34
N ARG A 14 -9.73 7.94 5.37
CA ARG A 14 -9.08 9.24 5.56
C ARG A 14 -7.68 9.20 4.95
N ALA A 15 -7.39 10.19 4.13
CA ALA A 15 -6.05 10.35 3.58
C ALA A 15 -5.08 10.73 4.70
N ARG A 16 -4.02 9.95 4.83
CA ARG A 16 -2.94 10.20 5.79
C ARG A 16 -1.77 10.94 5.17
N GLY A 17 -1.86 11.23 3.88
CA GLY A 17 -0.79 11.85 3.14
C GLY A 17 0.32 10.89 2.77
N VAL A 18 1.49 11.43 2.44
CA VAL A 18 2.66 10.62 2.09
C VAL A 18 3.35 10.18 3.38
N MET A 19 3.54 8.88 3.52
CA MET A 19 4.16 8.28 4.70
C MET A 19 5.27 7.32 4.28
N SER A 20 6.27 7.17 5.15
CA SER A 20 7.33 6.19 5.00
C SER A 20 6.82 4.86 5.54
N ILE A 21 6.81 3.83 4.70
CA ILE A 21 6.36 2.48 5.06
C ILE A 21 7.36 1.45 4.60
N GLN A 22 7.34 0.28 5.23
CA GLN A 22 8.18 -0.85 4.81
C GLN A 22 7.35 -1.82 4.01
N VAL A 23 7.86 -2.25 2.85
CA VAL A 23 7.11 -3.03 1.89
C VAL A 23 7.95 -4.18 1.34
N ASP A 24 7.35 -5.36 1.24
CA ASP A 24 7.85 -6.46 0.44
C ASP A 24 7.10 -6.48 -0.89
N PHE A 25 7.82 -6.82 -1.95
CA PHE A 25 7.28 -6.90 -3.29
C PHE A 25 7.29 -8.34 -3.78
N ASP A 26 6.31 -8.70 -4.58
CA ASP A 26 6.33 -9.91 -5.39
C ASP A 26 6.31 -9.53 -6.88
N LYS A 27 6.07 -10.51 -7.76
CA LYS A 27 6.07 -10.26 -9.20
C LYS A 27 4.99 -9.30 -9.67
N THR A 28 3.95 -9.11 -8.87
CA THR A 28 2.80 -8.26 -9.23
C THR A 28 2.85 -6.89 -8.58
N GLY A 29 3.82 -6.66 -7.68
CA GLY A 29 3.96 -5.40 -6.95
C GLY A 29 3.96 -5.62 -5.44
N PRO A 30 3.51 -4.65 -4.64
CA PRO A 30 3.51 -4.76 -3.19
C PRO A 30 2.66 -5.94 -2.71
N SER A 31 3.24 -6.78 -1.87
CA SER A 31 2.55 -7.96 -1.32
C SER A 31 2.36 -7.87 0.19
N LEU A 32 3.23 -7.14 0.89
CA LEU A 32 3.21 -7.05 2.34
C LEU A 32 3.72 -5.68 2.77
N VAL A 33 3.02 -5.08 3.73
CA VAL A 33 3.35 -3.76 4.25
C VAL A 33 3.44 -3.84 5.76
N GLU A 34 4.53 -3.28 6.33
CA GLU A 34 4.61 -3.04 7.76
C GLU A 34 4.43 -1.55 8.03
N HIS A 35 3.47 -1.25 8.87
CA HIS A 35 3.15 0.13 9.23
C HIS A 35 2.62 0.17 10.66
N ASP A 36 3.19 1.06 11.47
CA ASP A 36 2.72 1.33 12.84
C ASP A 36 2.64 0.07 13.70
N GLY A 37 3.63 -0.81 13.58
CA GLY A 37 3.72 -2.05 14.34
C GLY A 37 2.79 -3.16 13.87
N GLN A 38 2.07 -2.96 12.76
CA GLN A 38 1.16 -3.95 12.20
C GLN A 38 1.62 -4.40 10.83
N THR A 39 1.32 -5.67 10.51
CA THR A 39 1.64 -6.26 9.22
C THR A 39 0.35 -6.40 8.40
N TYR A 40 0.36 -5.81 7.20
CA TYR A 40 -0.76 -5.83 6.28
C TYR A 40 -0.40 -6.67 5.07
N CYS A 41 -1.30 -7.54 4.65
CA CYS A 41 -1.12 -8.37 3.45
C CYS A 41 -2.04 -7.89 2.33
N TYR A 42 -1.59 -8.02 1.09
CA TYR A 42 -2.39 -7.66 -0.07
C TYR A 42 -3.64 -8.53 -0.14
N THR A 43 -4.81 -7.90 -0.25
CA THR A 43 -6.11 -8.60 -0.28
C THR A 43 -6.53 -9.05 -1.67
N GLN A 44 -5.70 -8.80 -2.69
CA GLN A 44 -6.00 -9.00 -4.11
C GLN A 44 -6.98 -7.96 -4.66
N LYS A 45 -7.24 -6.90 -3.89
CA LYS A 45 -8.12 -5.82 -4.31
C LYS A 45 -7.28 -4.61 -4.72
N ALA A 46 -7.42 -4.18 -5.95
CA ALA A 46 -6.67 -3.05 -6.49
C ALA A 46 -7.60 -2.18 -7.34
N GLY A 47 -7.19 -0.93 -7.51
CA GLY A 47 -7.91 0.01 -8.36
C GLY A 47 -6.95 1.08 -8.84
N THR A 48 -7.50 2.13 -9.43
CA THR A 48 -6.72 3.26 -9.93
C THR A 48 -7.22 4.54 -9.29
N ASN A 49 -6.30 5.34 -8.77
CA ASN A 49 -6.63 6.67 -8.29
C ASN A 49 -6.97 7.56 -9.48
N ARG A 50 -8.19 8.08 -9.52
CA ARG A 50 -8.69 8.86 -10.67
C ARG A 50 -7.95 10.18 -10.85
N LYS A 51 -7.40 10.75 -9.78
CA LYS A 51 -6.69 12.04 -9.84
C LYS A 51 -5.27 11.90 -10.36
N THR A 52 -4.59 10.82 -9.98
CA THR A 52 -3.18 10.63 -10.28
C THR A 52 -2.92 9.59 -11.36
N GLY A 53 -3.89 8.71 -11.63
CA GLY A 53 -3.71 7.59 -12.55
C GLY A 53 -2.87 6.46 -11.98
N LEU A 54 -2.46 6.53 -10.72
CA LEU A 54 -1.61 5.53 -10.09
C LEU A 54 -2.43 4.39 -9.51
N GLU A 55 -1.82 3.21 -9.42
CA GLU A 55 -2.46 2.05 -8.83
C GLU A 55 -2.62 2.23 -7.32
N VAL A 56 -3.76 1.81 -6.80
CA VAL A 56 -4.06 1.77 -5.37
C VAL A 56 -4.29 0.31 -5.00
N ARG A 57 -3.65 -0.14 -3.91
CA ARG A 57 -3.81 -1.50 -3.42
C ARG A 57 -4.35 -1.50 -2.01
N GLU A 58 -5.28 -2.41 -1.75
CA GLU A 58 -5.80 -2.65 -0.41
C GLU A 58 -4.91 -3.65 0.32
N MET A 59 -4.49 -3.27 1.54
CA MET A 59 -3.73 -4.12 2.43
C MET A 59 -4.53 -4.32 3.71
N ALA A 60 -4.54 -5.52 4.27
CA ALA A 60 -5.29 -5.81 5.47
C ALA A 60 -4.50 -6.65 6.47
N THR A 61 -4.78 -6.42 7.76
CA THR A 61 -4.27 -7.25 8.85
C THR A 61 -5.18 -8.45 9.08
N VAL A 62 -4.75 -9.38 9.92
CA VAL A 62 -5.58 -10.53 10.34
C VAL A 62 -6.84 -10.09 11.08
N ASP A 63 -6.82 -8.91 11.71
CA ASP A 63 -7.98 -8.36 12.42
C ASP A 63 -8.86 -7.47 11.52
N ASP A 64 -8.61 -7.52 10.21
CA ASP A 64 -9.38 -6.80 9.20
C ASP A 64 -9.23 -5.27 9.26
N ALA A 65 -8.17 -4.77 9.87
CA ALA A 65 -7.77 -3.37 9.72
C ALA A 65 -7.18 -3.20 8.32
N ARG A 66 -7.58 -2.14 7.61
CA ARG A 66 -7.23 -1.98 6.20
C ARG A 66 -6.51 -0.68 5.95
N LEU A 67 -5.54 -0.73 5.04
CA LEU A 67 -4.88 0.43 4.47
C LEU A 67 -4.97 0.35 2.95
N TRP A 68 -5.08 1.51 2.34
CA TRP A 68 -4.99 1.65 0.88
C TRP A 68 -3.71 2.42 0.58
N ILE A 69 -2.84 1.85 -0.22
CA ILE A 69 -1.58 2.51 -0.57
C ILE A 69 -1.53 2.83 -2.04
N THR A 70 -0.99 4.00 -2.35
CA THR A 70 -0.75 4.44 -3.74
C THR A 70 0.75 4.60 -3.91
N LEU A 71 1.33 3.88 -4.85
CA LEU A 71 2.75 3.94 -5.17
C LEU A 71 2.92 4.57 -6.55
N ASP A 72 4.06 5.24 -6.76
CA ASP A 72 4.38 5.67 -8.12
C ASP A 72 4.82 4.46 -8.97
N GLY A 73 4.78 4.63 -10.30
CA GLY A 73 5.04 3.53 -11.22
C GLY A 73 6.44 2.93 -11.11
N THR A 74 7.40 3.68 -10.55
CA THR A 74 8.76 3.18 -10.40
C THR A 74 8.91 2.26 -9.19
N GLN A 75 7.97 2.32 -8.26
CA GLN A 75 7.97 1.53 -7.03
C GLN A 75 7.13 0.26 -7.13
N LEU A 76 6.20 0.18 -8.10
CA LEU A 76 5.29 -0.95 -8.24
C LEU A 76 5.99 -2.23 -8.68
N TRP A 77 7.05 -2.09 -9.45
CA TRP A 77 7.77 -3.22 -10.05
C TRP A 77 9.20 -3.22 -9.54
N GLU A 78 9.45 -4.05 -8.56
CA GLU A 78 10.76 -4.16 -7.95
C GLU A 78 11.53 -5.33 -8.54
N ASP A 79 12.72 -5.03 -8.98
CA ASP A 79 13.62 -6.05 -9.50
C ASP A 79 14.45 -6.69 -8.39
#